data_17da9c0990dac1cb6326203a46b6272e
#
_entry.id   17da9c0990dac1cb6326203a46b6272e
#
_cell.length_a   1.000
_cell.length_b   1.000
_cell.length_c   1.000
_cell.angle_alpha   90.00
_cell.angle_beta   90.00
_cell.angle_gamma   90.00
#
_symmetry.space_group_name_H-M   'P 1'
#
loop_
_entity.id
_entity.type
_entity.pdbx_description
1 polymer ?
#
loop_
_entity_poly.entity_id
_entity_poly.type
_entity_poly.pdbx_seq_one_letter_code
_entity_poly.pdbx_strand_id
1 'polypeptide(L)'
;MVQRSQIMEQGAQKRPLPTGNGKVVYFQRYSPLALISQSPTEGSNPDAVDLSATNVSCTVAEYASYTKISKLLSLTAIDPKMKGAVEVMGINAGESRDALVRLELDNGTEQLAGSKTLISNIASSDTFSANEVRKAVKTLKIQKAMKYDDGYFLGKTNPYGSYALMGDSTWVNAHTYKDGDNLYKGELGRLHGVRFVEGSEATKTSSTVDVYNSYIHGKEAFAVTDLEGDRQHVYVKNPGANSTDNPVDRFSTVGWAMSFAVKVLDPNWIIVCKHA
;
A
#
# COMPACT_ATOMS: atom_id res chain seq x y z
N MET A 1 -2.80 18.83 0.82
CA MET A 1 -1.45 18.22 0.83
C MET A 1 -1.44 16.78 1.31
N VAL A 2 -2.32 16.37 2.21
CA VAL A 2 -2.42 14.97 2.71
C VAL A 2 -2.78 13.94 1.61
N GLN A 3 -3.36 14.35 0.48
CA GLN A 3 -3.75 13.44 -0.61
C GLN A 3 -2.60 12.81 -1.41
N ARG A 4 -1.37 13.32 -1.31
CA ARG A 4 -0.23 12.76 -2.05
C ARG A 4 0.36 11.49 -1.44
N SER A 5 0.10 11.22 -0.18
CA SER A 5 0.80 10.19 0.60
C SER A 5 0.01 8.90 0.83
N GLN A 6 -1.28 8.81 0.48
CA GLN A 6 -2.09 7.61 0.73
C GLN A 6 -2.33 6.75 -0.52
N ILE A 7 -1.31 6.60 -1.36
CA ILE A 7 -1.41 5.86 -2.62
C ILE A 7 -1.33 4.35 -2.38
N MET A 8 -0.53 3.93 -1.40
CA MET A 8 -0.35 2.51 -1.09
C MET A 8 -1.61 1.84 -0.53
N GLU A 9 -2.56 2.60 0.02
CA GLU A 9 -3.84 2.08 0.49
C GLU A 9 -4.86 1.82 -0.65
N GLN A 10 -4.61 2.37 -1.84
CA GLN A 10 -5.52 2.16 -2.97
C GLN A 10 -5.65 0.67 -3.30
N GLY A 11 -6.90 0.24 -3.54
CA GLY A 11 -7.21 -1.14 -3.84
C GLY A 11 -7.24 -2.09 -2.63
N ALA A 12 -7.09 -1.60 -1.40
CA ALA A 12 -7.29 -2.38 -0.19
C ALA A 12 -8.76 -2.71 0.03
N GLN A 13 -9.04 -3.90 0.56
CA GLN A 13 -10.34 -4.22 1.14
C GLN A 13 -10.47 -3.47 2.47
N LYS A 14 -11.43 -2.55 2.57
CA LYS A 14 -11.66 -1.75 3.78
C LYS A 14 -12.73 -2.37 4.65
N ARG A 15 -12.41 -2.66 5.91
CA ARG A 15 -13.35 -3.12 6.91
C ARG A 15 -13.11 -2.38 8.22
N PRO A 16 -13.96 -1.40 8.59
CA PRO A 16 -13.82 -0.70 9.86
C PRO A 16 -14.10 -1.65 11.02
N LEU A 17 -13.38 -1.47 12.13
CA LEU A 17 -13.63 -2.16 13.39
C LEU A 17 -14.53 -1.29 14.25
N PRO A 18 -15.78 -1.72 14.58
CA PRO A 18 -16.65 -0.97 15.49
C PRO A 18 -16.07 -0.89 16.90
N THR A 19 -16.30 0.23 17.58
CA THR A 19 -15.92 0.42 18.98
C THR A 19 -16.56 -0.64 19.87
N GLY A 20 -15.79 -1.19 20.81
CA GLY A 20 -16.27 -2.21 21.74
C GLY A 20 -16.13 -3.66 21.28
N ASN A 21 -15.70 -3.91 20.06
CA ASN A 21 -15.56 -5.27 19.49
C ASN A 21 -14.13 -5.86 19.57
N GLY A 22 -13.34 -5.42 20.55
CA GLY A 22 -11.96 -5.90 20.72
C GLY A 22 -10.97 -5.23 19.76
N LYS A 23 -9.82 -5.87 19.52
CA LYS A 23 -8.70 -5.33 18.70
C LYS A 23 -8.46 -6.10 17.40
N VAL A 24 -9.21 -7.18 17.15
CA VAL A 24 -8.93 -8.11 16.05
C VAL A 24 -10.11 -8.15 15.09
N VAL A 25 -9.82 -7.97 13.81
CA VAL A 25 -10.76 -8.18 12.70
C VAL A 25 -10.37 -9.43 11.96
N TYR A 26 -11.36 -10.27 11.65
CA TYR A 26 -11.16 -11.48 10.86
C TYR A 26 -11.66 -11.27 9.44
N PHE A 27 -10.83 -11.60 8.47
CA PHE A 27 -11.18 -11.67 7.06
C PHE A 27 -11.27 -13.13 6.65
N GLN A 28 -12.38 -13.52 6.02
CA GLN A 28 -12.57 -14.88 5.54
C GLN A 28 -12.15 -14.99 4.07
N ARG A 29 -11.35 -16.00 3.79
CA ARG A 29 -10.96 -16.40 2.45
C ARG A 29 -11.47 -17.80 2.19
N TYR A 30 -12.25 -17.97 1.13
CA TYR A 30 -12.75 -19.28 0.72
C TYR A 30 -11.75 -19.95 -0.22
N SER A 31 -11.52 -21.25 0.00
CA SER A 31 -10.73 -22.05 -0.91
C SER A 31 -11.57 -22.41 -2.15
N PRO A 32 -10.98 -22.40 -3.37
CA PRO A 32 -11.69 -22.83 -4.56
C PRO A 32 -12.09 -24.32 -4.42
N LEU A 33 -13.32 -24.62 -4.85
CA LEU A 33 -13.82 -25.99 -4.88
C LEU A 33 -13.12 -26.81 -5.95
N ALA A 34 -13.03 -28.12 -5.74
CA ALA A 34 -12.51 -29.07 -6.73
C ALA A 34 -13.34 -29.02 -8.01
N LEU A 35 -12.67 -29.11 -9.16
CA LEU A 35 -13.36 -29.17 -10.45
C LEU A 35 -14.03 -30.54 -10.60
N ILE A 36 -15.28 -30.53 -11.06
CA ILE A 36 -16.01 -31.77 -11.39
C ILE A 36 -15.49 -32.29 -12.74
N SER A 37 -14.91 -33.46 -12.75
CA SER A 37 -14.33 -34.10 -13.94
C SER A 37 -15.15 -35.28 -14.46
N GLN A 38 -16.15 -35.73 -13.72
CA GLN A 38 -16.98 -36.88 -14.08
C GLN A 38 -18.47 -36.52 -14.08
N SER A 39 -19.20 -37.08 -15.01
CA SER A 39 -20.67 -37.01 -15.02
C SER A 39 -21.23 -37.92 -13.91
N PRO A 40 -22.18 -37.45 -13.11
CA PRO A 40 -22.86 -38.33 -12.16
C PRO A 40 -23.57 -39.46 -12.85
N THR A 41 -23.68 -40.60 -12.16
CA THR A 41 -24.45 -41.74 -12.67
C THR A 41 -25.94 -41.37 -12.76
N GLU A 42 -26.62 -41.80 -13.82
CA GLU A 42 -28.04 -41.54 -14.00
C GLU A 42 -28.83 -42.05 -12.79
N GLY A 43 -29.67 -41.16 -12.21
CA GLY A 43 -30.51 -41.49 -11.05
C GLY A 43 -29.82 -41.38 -9.68
N SER A 44 -28.52 -40.99 -9.61
CA SER A 44 -27.81 -40.72 -8.33
C SER A 44 -27.42 -39.26 -8.19
N ASN A 45 -27.48 -38.75 -6.95
CA ASN A 45 -26.97 -37.41 -6.67
C ASN A 45 -25.43 -37.42 -6.65
N PRO A 46 -24.77 -36.34 -7.16
CA PRO A 46 -23.33 -36.19 -6.99
C PRO A 46 -22.97 -36.01 -5.51
N ASP A 47 -21.75 -36.40 -5.15
CA ASP A 47 -21.23 -36.21 -3.79
C ASP A 47 -21.11 -34.71 -3.47
N ALA A 48 -21.47 -34.35 -2.24
CA ALA A 48 -21.33 -32.97 -1.75
C ALA A 48 -19.87 -32.61 -1.59
N VAL A 49 -19.49 -31.39 -1.99
CA VAL A 49 -18.13 -30.84 -1.78
C VAL A 49 -18.19 -29.84 -0.66
N ASP A 50 -17.34 -30.03 0.37
CA ASP A 50 -17.27 -29.14 1.51
C ASP A 50 -16.62 -27.80 1.16
N LEU A 51 -17.25 -26.72 1.63
CA LEU A 51 -16.72 -25.37 1.51
C LEU A 51 -15.75 -25.10 2.67
N SER A 52 -14.47 -24.94 2.37
CA SER A 52 -13.47 -24.57 3.38
C SER A 52 -13.17 -23.06 3.34
N ALA A 53 -13.07 -22.46 4.53
CA ALA A 53 -12.71 -21.05 4.69
C ALA A 53 -11.51 -20.89 5.63
N THR A 54 -10.56 -20.06 5.26
CA THR A 54 -9.43 -19.68 6.09
C THR A 54 -9.67 -18.28 6.65
N ASN A 55 -9.51 -18.11 7.97
CA ASN A 55 -9.62 -16.83 8.62
C ASN A 55 -8.24 -16.17 8.73
N VAL A 56 -8.11 -14.96 8.17
CA VAL A 56 -6.92 -14.11 8.34
C VAL A 56 -7.23 -13.05 9.38
N SER A 57 -6.47 -13.04 10.48
CA SER A 57 -6.64 -12.06 11.55
C SER A 57 -5.81 -10.80 11.30
N CYS A 58 -6.42 -9.64 11.52
CA CYS A 58 -5.81 -8.33 11.45
C CYS A 58 -5.97 -7.63 12.80
N THR A 59 -4.86 -7.37 13.49
CA THR A 59 -4.87 -6.76 14.83
C THR A 59 -4.56 -5.28 14.73
N VAL A 60 -5.47 -4.43 15.21
CA VAL A 60 -5.30 -2.97 15.24
C VAL A 60 -4.28 -2.58 16.30
N ALA A 61 -3.35 -1.72 15.90
CA ALA A 61 -2.36 -1.09 16.77
C ALA A 61 -2.48 0.44 16.70
N GLU A 62 -2.12 1.10 17.79
CA GLU A 62 -2.07 2.55 17.87
C GLU A 62 -0.68 3.04 17.43
N TYR A 63 -0.66 4.03 16.55
CA TYR A 63 0.53 4.73 16.09
C TYR A 63 0.38 6.21 16.40
N ALA A 64 1.42 6.81 16.98
CA ALA A 64 1.41 8.21 17.33
C ALA A 64 2.82 8.83 17.20
N SER A 65 2.85 10.12 16.89
CA SER A 65 4.06 10.92 16.92
C SER A 65 3.72 12.35 17.33
N TYR A 66 4.66 13.03 18.00
CA TYR A 66 4.45 14.41 18.41
C TYR A 66 5.76 15.20 18.43
N THR A 67 5.65 16.52 18.28
CA THR A 67 6.74 17.48 18.42
C THR A 67 6.44 18.50 19.50
N LYS A 68 7.50 19.01 20.16
CA LYS A 68 7.43 20.05 21.18
C LYS A 68 7.98 21.36 20.63
N ILE A 69 7.26 22.46 20.86
CA ILE A 69 7.69 23.81 20.49
C ILE A 69 7.78 24.62 21.78
N SER A 70 8.98 25.14 22.10
CA SER A 70 9.15 25.92 23.32
C SER A 70 8.41 27.25 23.25
N LYS A 71 7.89 27.72 24.37
CA LYS A 71 7.22 29.01 24.51
C LYS A 71 8.12 30.17 24.06
N LEU A 72 9.41 30.10 24.44
CA LEU A 72 10.38 31.11 24.01
C LEU A 72 10.53 31.18 22.51
N LEU A 73 10.65 30.01 21.83
CA LEU A 73 10.73 29.93 20.38
C LEU A 73 9.44 30.48 19.71
N SER A 74 8.28 30.15 20.28
CA SER A 74 7.00 30.66 19.77
C SER A 74 6.86 32.18 19.87
N LEU A 75 7.47 32.80 20.91
CA LEU A 75 7.45 34.25 21.15
C LEU A 75 8.52 35.02 20.35
N THR A 76 9.66 34.37 20.06
CA THR A 76 10.80 35.00 19.37
C THR A 76 10.86 34.72 17.88
N ALA A 77 10.11 33.73 17.38
CA ALA A 77 10.10 33.39 15.97
C ALA A 77 9.32 34.42 15.14
N ILE A 78 9.88 34.85 14.03
CA ILE A 78 9.25 35.76 13.06
C ILE A 78 8.06 35.08 12.36
N ASP A 79 8.20 33.76 12.07
CA ASP A 79 7.17 32.96 11.41
C ASP A 79 6.33 32.18 12.41
N PRO A 80 5.05 31.90 12.09
CA PRO A 80 4.14 31.12 12.95
C PRO A 80 4.53 29.64 12.98
N LYS A 81 5.47 29.26 13.85
CA LYS A 81 6.02 27.89 13.98
C LYS A 81 4.95 26.83 14.24
N MET A 82 3.89 27.19 14.96
CA MET A 82 2.79 26.26 15.23
C MET A 82 2.06 25.80 13.96
N LYS A 83 1.80 26.74 13.03
CA LYS A 83 1.15 26.41 11.76
C LYS A 83 2.01 25.49 10.91
N GLY A 84 3.31 25.80 10.78
CA GLY A 84 4.25 24.92 10.07
C GLY A 84 4.37 23.53 10.70
N ALA A 85 4.37 23.45 12.03
CA ALA A 85 4.40 22.16 12.74
C ALA A 85 3.15 21.30 12.43
N VAL A 86 1.95 21.91 12.40
CA VAL A 86 0.71 21.18 12.06
C VAL A 86 0.77 20.63 10.63
N GLU A 87 1.25 21.42 9.67
CA GLU A 87 1.40 20.98 8.28
C GLU A 87 2.38 19.81 8.14
N VAL A 88 3.57 19.93 8.77
CA VAL A 88 4.59 18.87 8.73
C VAL A 88 4.10 17.58 9.41
N MET A 89 3.41 17.71 10.56
CA MET A 89 2.86 16.55 11.27
C MET A 89 1.73 15.88 10.49
N GLY A 90 0.92 16.65 9.76
CA GLY A 90 -0.10 16.10 8.86
C GLY A 90 0.50 15.29 7.70
N ILE A 91 1.58 15.79 7.09
CA ILE A 91 2.32 15.07 6.04
C ILE A 91 2.93 13.79 6.62
N ASN A 92 3.63 13.89 7.77
CA ASN A 92 4.25 12.76 8.44
C ASN A 92 3.25 11.64 8.78
N ALA A 93 2.05 12.00 9.23
CA ALA A 93 0.99 11.03 9.52
C ALA A 93 0.57 10.25 8.27
N GLY A 94 0.39 10.93 7.13
CA GLY A 94 0.06 10.29 5.86
C GLY A 94 1.17 9.39 5.34
N GLU A 95 2.42 9.85 5.36
CA GLU A 95 3.60 9.07 4.94
C GLU A 95 3.81 7.84 5.85
N SER A 96 3.61 8.00 7.17
CA SER A 96 3.69 6.88 8.12
C SER A 96 2.66 5.80 7.82
N ARG A 97 1.42 6.20 7.50
CA ARG A 97 0.35 5.27 7.10
C ARG A 97 0.70 4.53 5.82
N ASP A 98 1.20 5.24 4.83
CA ASP A 98 1.65 4.64 3.55
C ASP A 98 2.82 3.67 3.75
N ALA A 99 3.77 4.02 4.64
CA ALA A 99 4.91 3.17 4.98
C ALA A 99 4.46 1.85 5.64
N LEU A 100 3.47 1.90 6.54
CA LEU A 100 2.91 0.70 7.18
C LEU A 100 2.26 -0.24 6.16
N VAL A 101 1.49 0.32 5.22
CA VAL A 101 0.88 -0.48 4.14
C VAL A 101 1.98 -1.11 3.26
N ARG A 102 3.01 -0.34 2.91
CA ARG A 102 4.12 -0.81 2.09
C ARG A 102 4.88 -1.95 2.74
N LEU A 103 5.19 -1.85 4.04
CA LEU A 103 5.84 -2.91 4.82
C LEU A 103 5.05 -4.23 4.80
N GLU A 104 3.73 -4.15 4.85
CA GLU A 104 2.90 -5.36 4.77
C GLU A 104 2.82 -5.89 3.33
N LEU A 105 2.80 -5.03 2.31
CA LEU A 105 2.84 -5.43 0.90
C LEU A 105 4.15 -6.14 0.52
N ASP A 106 5.26 -5.83 1.20
CA ASP A 106 6.54 -6.52 1.02
C ASP A 106 6.48 -8.03 1.33
N ASN A 107 5.45 -8.50 2.05
CA ASN A 107 5.19 -9.92 2.29
C ASN A 107 4.52 -10.64 1.10
N GLY A 108 4.34 -9.98 -0.04
CA GLY A 108 3.86 -10.59 -1.28
C GLY A 108 4.88 -11.53 -1.94
N THR A 109 4.49 -12.13 -3.06
CA THR A 109 5.36 -12.99 -3.86
C THR A 109 6.45 -12.16 -4.55
N GLU A 110 7.71 -12.45 -4.29
CA GLU A 110 8.84 -11.74 -4.89
C GLU A 110 9.06 -12.13 -6.35
N GLN A 111 9.33 -11.12 -7.19
CA GLN A 111 9.80 -11.26 -8.55
C GLN A 111 11.02 -10.36 -8.75
N LEU A 112 12.16 -10.95 -9.07
CA LEU A 112 13.40 -10.21 -9.31
C LEU A 112 13.53 -9.83 -10.79
N ALA A 113 13.87 -8.57 -11.06
CA ALA A 113 14.14 -8.10 -12.41
C ALA A 113 15.29 -8.88 -13.06
N GLY A 114 15.33 -8.92 -14.41
CA GLY A 114 16.32 -9.67 -15.15
C GLY A 114 16.26 -11.18 -14.94
N SER A 115 15.16 -11.74 -14.39
CA SER A 115 15.02 -13.18 -14.04
C SER A 115 16.11 -13.69 -13.10
N LYS A 116 16.58 -12.84 -12.20
CA LYS A 116 17.56 -13.21 -11.17
C LYS A 116 16.90 -14.07 -10.09
N THR A 117 17.71 -14.82 -9.35
CA THR A 117 17.28 -15.68 -8.24
C THR A 117 17.62 -15.11 -6.86
N LEU A 118 18.58 -14.17 -6.80
CA LEU A 118 19.01 -13.50 -5.59
C LEU A 118 19.05 -11.99 -5.79
N ILE A 119 18.70 -11.24 -4.76
CA ILE A 119 18.72 -9.77 -4.76
C ILE A 119 20.15 -9.25 -5.04
N SER A 120 21.17 -9.93 -4.50
CA SER A 120 22.58 -9.59 -4.72
C SER A 120 23.03 -9.65 -6.19
N ASN A 121 22.29 -10.36 -7.04
CA ASN A 121 22.60 -10.54 -8.45
C ASN A 121 21.92 -9.49 -9.34
N ILE A 122 21.10 -8.60 -8.77
CA ILE A 122 20.50 -7.49 -9.50
C ILE A 122 21.59 -6.50 -9.86
N ALA A 123 21.70 -6.18 -11.15
CA ALA A 123 22.60 -5.17 -11.67
C ALA A 123 21.85 -3.87 -11.99
N SER A 124 22.56 -2.77 -12.16
CA SER A 124 21.99 -1.47 -12.52
C SER A 124 21.22 -1.46 -13.86
N SER A 125 21.45 -2.47 -14.71
CA SER A 125 20.70 -2.68 -15.95
C SER A 125 19.36 -3.39 -15.76
N ASP A 126 19.12 -4.02 -14.60
CA ASP A 126 17.92 -4.78 -14.31
C ASP A 126 16.79 -3.84 -13.80
N THR A 127 16.36 -2.95 -14.68
CA THR A 127 15.35 -1.92 -14.41
C THR A 127 13.93 -2.47 -14.51
N PHE A 128 12.95 -1.72 -13.99
CA PHE A 128 11.53 -2.07 -14.09
C PHE A 128 11.03 -1.86 -15.52
N SER A 129 10.88 -2.93 -16.29
CA SER A 129 10.54 -2.93 -17.71
C SER A 129 9.14 -3.50 -17.98
N ALA A 130 8.60 -3.24 -19.18
CA ALA A 130 7.34 -3.84 -19.66
C ALA A 130 7.36 -5.37 -19.63
N ASN A 131 8.54 -6.00 -19.78
CA ASN A 131 8.68 -7.45 -19.69
C ASN A 131 8.47 -7.96 -18.26
N GLU A 132 8.96 -7.23 -17.25
CA GLU A 132 8.73 -7.60 -15.84
C GLU A 132 7.24 -7.46 -15.47
N VAL A 133 6.56 -6.43 -15.98
CA VAL A 133 5.10 -6.29 -15.84
C VAL A 133 4.36 -7.49 -16.46
N ARG A 134 4.76 -7.93 -17.65
CA ARG A 134 4.17 -9.11 -18.32
C ARG A 134 4.36 -10.38 -17.51
N LYS A 135 5.54 -10.59 -16.90
CA LYS A 135 5.81 -11.75 -16.03
C LYS A 135 4.92 -11.71 -14.78
N ALA A 136 4.81 -10.55 -14.12
CA ALA A 136 3.95 -10.38 -12.95
C ALA A 136 2.48 -10.67 -13.28
N VAL A 137 1.97 -10.12 -14.38
CA VAL A 137 0.58 -10.39 -14.84
C VAL A 137 0.37 -11.86 -15.20
N LYS A 138 1.36 -12.54 -15.79
CA LYS A 138 1.31 -13.98 -16.03
C LYS A 138 1.13 -14.73 -14.72
N THR A 139 1.94 -14.42 -13.69
CA THR A 139 1.89 -15.08 -12.38
C THR A 139 0.53 -14.85 -11.71
N LEU A 140 0.02 -13.61 -11.69
CA LEU A 140 -1.30 -13.30 -11.15
C LEU A 140 -2.43 -14.07 -11.84
N LYS A 141 -2.38 -14.20 -13.17
CA LYS A 141 -3.36 -14.98 -13.93
C LYS A 141 -3.30 -16.47 -13.63
N ILE A 142 -2.10 -17.04 -13.45
CA ILE A 142 -1.92 -18.46 -13.06
C ILE A 142 -2.51 -18.68 -11.68
N GLN A 143 -2.32 -17.76 -10.74
CA GLN A 143 -2.89 -17.78 -9.40
C GLN A 143 -4.39 -17.41 -9.35
N LYS A 144 -5.02 -17.17 -10.51
CA LYS A 144 -6.43 -16.79 -10.64
C LYS A 144 -6.80 -15.56 -9.81
N ALA A 145 -5.85 -14.61 -9.66
CA ALA A 145 -6.08 -13.36 -8.96
C ALA A 145 -7.22 -12.56 -9.62
N MET A 146 -8.12 -12.03 -8.80
CA MET A 146 -9.24 -11.23 -9.28
C MET A 146 -8.76 -9.85 -9.72
N LYS A 147 -9.27 -9.39 -10.85
CA LYS A 147 -9.07 -8.03 -11.32
C LYS A 147 -10.04 -7.08 -10.64
N TYR A 148 -9.72 -5.79 -10.65
CA TYR A 148 -10.66 -4.75 -10.22
C TYR A 148 -11.82 -4.61 -11.22
N ASP A 149 -12.85 -3.88 -10.81
CA ASP A 149 -14.09 -3.72 -11.58
C ASP A 149 -13.86 -3.00 -12.94
N ASP A 150 -12.74 -2.28 -13.07
CA ASP A 150 -12.27 -1.69 -14.33
C ASP A 150 -11.57 -2.69 -15.28
N GLY A 151 -11.45 -3.96 -14.88
CA GLY A 151 -10.84 -5.03 -15.67
C GLY A 151 -9.30 -5.07 -15.63
N TYR A 152 -8.66 -4.24 -14.81
CA TYR A 152 -7.21 -4.15 -14.67
C TYR A 152 -6.73 -4.66 -13.31
N PHE A 153 -5.46 -5.03 -13.21
CA PHE A 153 -4.74 -5.12 -11.94
C PHE A 153 -4.25 -3.72 -11.55
N LEU A 154 -3.96 -3.50 -10.27
CA LEU A 154 -3.39 -2.25 -9.80
C LEU A 154 -1.88 -2.40 -9.62
N GLY A 155 -1.13 -1.52 -10.28
CA GLY A 155 0.31 -1.39 -10.13
C GLY A 155 0.64 -0.14 -9.31
N LYS A 156 1.51 -0.27 -8.33
CA LYS A 156 2.04 0.83 -7.51
C LYS A 156 3.54 0.85 -7.69
N THR A 157 4.04 1.95 -8.19
CA THR A 157 5.48 2.11 -8.45
C THR A 157 6.01 3.37 -7.78
N ASN A 158 7.29 3.41 -7.59
CA ASN A 158 8.04 4.56 -7.10
C ASN A 158 8.59 5.38 -8.29
N PRO A 159 9.15 6.59 -8.06
CA PRO A 159 9.69 7.42 -9.14
C PRO A 159 10.82 6.77 -9.94
N TYR A 160 11.62 5.87 -9.34
CA TYR A 160 12.67 5.14 -10.05
C TYR A 160 12.06 4.12 -11.02
N GLY A 161 11.05 3.36 -10.57
CA GLY A 161 10.35 2.41 -11.41
C GLY A 161 9.52 3.08 -12.51
N SER A 162 8.87 4.22 -12.22
CA SER A 162 8.12 4.97 -13.23
C SER A 162 9.03 5.54 -14.31
N TYR A 163 10.18 6.08 -13.93
CA TYR A 163 11.17 6.58 -14.86
C TYR A 163 11.66 5.48 -15.82
N ALA A 164 12.00 4.32 -15.27
CA ALA A 164 12.45 3.17 -16.06
C ALA A 164 11.35 2.66 -17.01
N LEU A 165 10.11 2.56 -16.52
CA LEU A 165 8.97 2.07 -17.30
C LEU A 165 8.59 3.03 -18.43
N MET A 166 8.62 4.35 -18.19
CA MET A 166 8.35 5.36 -19.23
C MET A 166 9.43 5.39 -20.32
N GLY A 167 10.65 5.00 -20.00
CA GLY A 167 11.76 4.86 -20.98
C GLY A 167 11.67 3.60 -21.84
N ASP A 168 10.80 2.64 -21.50
CA ASP A 168 10.64 1.40 -22.28
C ASP A 168 9.91 1.67 -23.61
N SER A 169 10.49 1.21 -24.72
CA SER A 169 9.93 1.38 -26.06
C SER A 169 8.49 0.83 -26.20
N THR A 170 8.19 -0.24 -25.47
CA THR A 170 6.85 -0.85 -25.45
C THR A 170 5.82 0.09 -24.81
N TRP A 171 6.23 0.79 -23.73
CA TRP A 171 5.42 1.81 -23.08
C TRP A 171 5.14 2.99 -23.99
N VAL A 172 6.18 3.54 -24.61
CA VAL A 172 6.09 4.68 -25.52
C VAL A 172 5.16 4.37 -26.68
N ASN A 173 5.32 3.21 -27.34
CA ASN A 173 4.47 2.78 -28.43
C ASN A 173 3.00 2.59 -28.02
N ALA A 174 2.73 2.02 -26.83
CA ALA A 174 1.37 1.81 -26.34
C ALA A 174 0.63 3.12 -26.09
N HIS A 175 1.34 4.19 -25.67
CA HIS A 175 0.76 5.50 -25.39
C HIS A 175 0.62 6.39 -26.62
N THR A 176 1.41 6.16 -27.68
CA THR A 176 1.28 6.86 -28.96
C THR A 176 -0.05 6.54 -29.66
N TYR A 177 -0.64 5.36 -29.38
CA TYR A 177 -1.90 4.92 -30.00
C TYR A 177 -3.17 5.30 -29.20
N LYS A 178 -3.07 5.94 -28.03
CA LYS A 178 -4.21 6.22 -27.17
C LYS A 178 -4.22 7.68 -26.70
N ASP A 179 -5.42 8.27 -26.74
CA ASP A 179 -5.70 9.66 -26.38
C ASP A 179 -4.91 10.22 -25.19
N GLY A 180 -4.36 11.42 -25.37
CA GLY A 180 -3.54 12.15 -24.40
C GLY A 180 -4.23 12.63 -23.12
N ASP A 181 -5.46 12.22 -22.85
CA ASP A 181 -6.27 12.68 -21.71
C ASP A 181 -5.80 12.13 -20.35
N ASN A 182 -5.04 11.03 -20.36
CA ASN A 182 -4.54 10.38 -19.13
C ASN A 182 -3.29 11.08 -18.55
N LEU A 183 -2.58 11.88 -19.33
CA LEU A 183 -1.36 12.58 -18.90
C LEU A 183 -1.62 13.64 -17.82
N TYR A 184 -2.85 14.15 -17.76
CA TYR A 184 -3.22 15.27 -16.88
C TYR A 184 -3.73 14.84 -15.50
N LYS A 185 -4.00 13.54 -15.26
CA LYS A 185 -4.65 13.06 -14.03
C LYS A 185 -3.70 12.38 -13.02
N GLY A 186 -2.38 12.41 -13.24
CA GLY A 186 -1.41 11.78 -12.35
C GLY A 186 -1.45 10.24 -12.36
N GLU A 187 -2.24 9.61 -13.23
CA GLU A 187 -2.08 8.21 -13.58
C GLU A 187 -0.91 8.08 -14.55
N LEU A 188 0.06 7.22 -14.23
CA LEU A 188 1.17 6.90 -15.14
C LEU A 188 0.68 6.30 -16.45
N GLY A 189 -0.45 5.59 -16.43
CA GLY A 189 -1.06 4.94 -17.58
C GLY A 189 -1.38 3.47 -17.35
N ARG A 190 -1.69 2.76 -18.45
CA ARG A 190 -2.10 1.35 -18.43
C ARG A 190 -1.22 0.54 -19.37
N LEU A 191 -0.62 -0.53 -18.87
CA LEU A 191 0.22 -1.42 -19.65
C LEU A 191 -0.07 -2.89 -19.31
N HIS A 192 -0.22 -3.75 -20.33
CA HIS A 192 -0.43 -5.20 -20.19
C HIS A 192 -1.53 -5.63 -19.22
N GLY A 193 -2.57 -4.80 -19.04
CA GLY A 193 -3.67 -5.10 -18.13
C GLY A 193 -3.41 -4.68 -16.68
N VAL A 194 -2.44 -3.81 -16.45
CA VAL A 194 -2.14 -3.15 -15.18
C VAL A 194 -2.36 -1.66 -15.33
N ARG A 195 -3.02 -1.05 -14.36
CA ARG A 195 -3.12 0.41 -14.18
C ARG A 195 -2.10 0.84 -13.15
N PHE A 196 -1.21 1.76 -13.53
CA PHE A 196 -0.12 2.21 -12.66
C PHE A 196 -0.46 3.51 -11.95
N VAL A 197 -0.10 3.57 -10.66
CA VAL A 197 -0.15 4.75 -9.81
C VAL A 197 1.24 4.94 -9.21
N GLU A 198 1.71 6.20 -9.17
CA GLU A 198 3.02 6.55 -8.62
C GLU A 198 2.89 7.00 -7.17
N GLY A 199 3.69 6.38 -6.29
CA GLY A 199 3.93 6.84 -4.93
C GLY A 199 5.27 7.54 -4.82
N SER A 200 5.39 8.51 -3.93
CA SER A 200 6.65 9.25 -3.70
C SER A 200 7.70 8.41 -2.94
N GLU A 201 7.24 7.45 -2.16
CA GLU A 201 8.07 6.63 -1.29
C GLU A 201 8.35 5.24 -1.89
N ALA A 202 9.54 4.72 -1.64
CA ALA A 202 9.98 3.40 -2.08
C ALA A 202 10.59 2.60 -0.95
N THR A 203 10.30 1.28 -0.89
CA THR A 203 11.13 0.37 -0.11
C THR A 203 12.44 0.17 -0.85
N LYS A 204 13.54 0.50 -0.17
CA LYS A 204 14.89 0.39 -0.69
C LYS A 204 15.65 -0.69 0.07
N THR A 205 16.25 -1.61 -0.66
CA THR A 205 17.19 -2.60 -0.11
C THR A 205 18.55 -2.31 -0.69
N SER A 206 19.51 -1.94 0.17
CA SER A 206 20.89 -1.73 -0.26
C SER A 206 21.61 -3.08 -0.37
N SER A 207 22.07 -3.40 -1.57
CA SER A 207 22.90 -4.58 -1.88
C SER A 207 24.12 -4.11 -2.67
N THR A 208 24.52 -4.81 -3.71
CA THR A 208 25.56 -4.35 -4.67
C THR A 208 25.09 -3.09 -5.38
N VAL A 209 23.79 -3.00 -5.67
CA VAL A 209 23.07 -1.85 -6.22
C VAL A 209 21.89 -1.55 -5.31
N ASP A 210 21.38 -0.33 -5.31
CA ASP A 210 20.14 0.02 -4.64
C ASP A 210 18.97 -0.64 -5.37
N VAL A 211 18.21 -1.49 -4.65
CA VAL A 211 17.07 -2.22 -5.18
C VAL A 211 15.79 -1.63 -4.62
N TYR A 212 14.85 -1.34 -5.50
CA TYR A 212 13.55 -0.75 -5.19
C TYR A 212 12.41 -1.73 -5.43
N ASN A 213 11.34 -1.61 -4.66
CA ASN A 213 10.16 -2.44 -4.79
C ASN A 213 9.05 -1.70 -5.54
N SER A 214 8.45 -2.37 -6.53
CA SER A 214 7.18 -1.98 -7.16
C SER A 214 6.18 -3.12 -6.99
N TYR A 215 4.89 -2.79 -6.79
CA TYR A 215 3.87 -3.76 -6.42
C TYR A 215 2.82 -3.87 -7.50
N ILE A 216 2.43 -5.09 -7.86
CA ILE A 216 1.30 -5.36 -8.75
C ILE A 216 0.37 -6.35 -8.06
N HIS A 217 -0.88 -5.98 -7.86
CA HIS A 217 -1.82 -6.81 -7.11
C HIS A 217 -3.23 -6.84 -7.70
N GLY A 218 -3.96 -7.89 -7.33
CA GLY A 218 -5.37 -8.07 -7.64
C GLY A 218 -6.30 -7.44 -6.60
N LYS A 219 -7.59 -7.49 -6.88
CA LYS A 219 -8.65 -7.10 -5.94
C LYS A 219 -8.62 -8.01 -4.72
N GLU A 220 -8.85 -7.46 -3.53
CA GLU A 220 -8.90 -8.20 -2.26
C GLU A 220 -7.60 -8.95 -1.88
N ALA A 221 -6.46 -8.51 -2.43
CA ALA A 221 -5.17 -9.10 -2.11
C ALA A 221 -4.69 -8.74 -0.69
N PHE A 222 -5.07 -7.57 -0.20
CA PHE A 222 -4.78 -7.10 1.16
C PHE A 222 -5.94 -6.28 1.72
N ALA A 223 -5.99 -6.17 3.04
CA ALA A 223 -7.03 -5.46 3.75
C ALA A 223 -6.45 -4.39 4.67
N VAL A 224 -7.24 -3.36 4.88
CA VAL A 224 -6.96 -2.24 5.78
C VAL A 224 -8.12 -2.09 6.75
N THR A 225 -7.79 -1.91 8.01
CA THR A 225 -8.75 -1.74 9.10
C THR A 225 -8.43 -0.48 9.88
N ASP A 226 -9.40 0.39 10.03
CA ASP A 226 -9.38 1.53 10.94
C ASP A 226 -10.33 1.25 12.12
N LEU A 227 -9.99 1.71 13.32
CA LEU A 227 -10.91 1.68 14.45
C LEU A 227 -11.94 2.80 14.26
N GLU A 228 -13.23 2.44 14.33
CA GLU A 228 -14.30 3.41 14.23
C GLU A 228 -14.31 4.33 15.46
N GLY A 229 -14.25 5.64 15.23
CA GLY A 229 -14.15 6.64 16.31
C GLY A 229 -12.71 7.07 16.64
N ASP A 230 -11.68 6.33 16.23
CA ASP A 230 -10.26 6.67 16.44
C ASP A 230 -9.46 6.59 15.14
N ARG A 231 -9.98 7.24 14.12
CA ARG A 231 -9.23 7.43 12.85
C ARG A 231 -8.10 8.44 13.09
N GLN A 232 -7.31 8.67 12.08
CA GLN A 232 -6.21 9.64 12.13
C GLN A 232 -6.67 11.02 12.62
N HIS A 233 -6.15 11.48 13.78
CA HIS A 233 -6.42 12.77 14.38
C HIS A 233 -5.13 13.54 14.62
N VAL A 234 -5.18 14.86 14.42
CA VAL A 234 -4.10 15.78 14.78
C VAL A 234 -4.48 16.50 16.08
N TYR A 235 -3.60 16.42 17.06
CA TYR A 235 -3.76 17.03 18.37
C TYR A 235 -2.85 18.25 18.49
N VAL A 236 -3.45 19.40 18.85
CA VAL A 236 -2.70 20.64 19.11
C VAL A 236 -2.99 21.05 20.55
N LYS A 237 -1.97 21.10 21.38
CA LYS A 237 -2.07 21.60 22.77
C LYS A 237 -1.22 22.87 22.91
N ASN A 238 -1.90 23.98 23.16
CA ASN A 238 -1.27 25.26 23.40
C ASN A 238 -0.73 25.35 24.84
N PRO A 239 0.19 26.30 25.16
CA PRO A 239 0.58 26.61 26.54
C PRO A 239 -0.66 26.99 27.32
N GLY A 240 -0.80 26.52 28.56
CA GLY A 240 -1.98 26.71 29.40
C GLY A 240 -2.99 25.56 29.37
N ALA A 241 -2.80 24.56 28.50
CA ALA A 241 -3.55 23.31 28.59
C ALA A 241 -3.03 22.52 29.79
N ASN A 242 -3.86 22.38 30.83
CA ASN A 242 -3.50 21.68 32.09
C ASN A 242 -2.93 20.28 31.78
N SER A 243 -1.63 20.12 32.03
CA SER A 243 -0.93 18.85 31.82
C SER A 243 0.13 18.70 32.91
N THR A 244 0.18 17.55 33.56
CA THR A 244 1.21 17.18 34.53
C THR A 244 2.63 17.18 33.93
N ASP A 245 2.75 16.95 32.60
CA ASP A 245 4.04 16.94 31.91
C ASP A 245 4.55 18.33 31.55
N ASN A 246 3.71 19.37 31.66
CA ASN A 246 4.07 20.75 31.36
C ASN A 246 3.56 21.72 32.46
N PRO A 247 3.96 21.53 33.74
CA PRO A 247 3.37 22.24 34.89
C PRO A 247 3.63 23.74 34.88
N VAL A 248 4.59 24.22 34.09
CA VAL A 248 5.01 25.65 34.01
C VAL A 248 4.73 26.22 32.62
N ASP A 249 3.97 25.53 31.77
CA ASP A 249 3.57 25.96 30.42
C ASP A 249 4.73 26.42 29.52
N ARG A 250 5.85 25.67 29.55
CA ARG A 250 7.06 26.02 28.81
C ARG A 250 7.06 25.61 27.36
N PHE A 251 6.15 24.73 26.92
CA PHE A 251 6.07 24.27 25.55
C PHE A 251 4.63 24.01 25.09
N SER A 252 4.42 24.09 23.80
CA SER A 252 3.25 23.62 23.06
C SER A 252 3.58 22.28 22.44
N THR A 253 2.57 21.43 22.20
CA THR A 253 2.76 20.18 21.51
C THR A 253 1.81 20.09 20.32
N VAL A 254 2.34 19.58 19.21
CA VAL A 254 1.56 19.16 18.03
C VAL A 254 1.90 17.71 17.77
N GLY A 255 0.87 16.88 17.65
CA GLY A 255 1.04 15.45 17.42
C GLY A 255 -0.11 14.88 16.62
N TRP A 256 0.06 13.68 16.15
CA TRP A 256 -1.01 12.88 15.54
C TRP A 256 -1.04 11.49 16.18
N ALA A 257 -2.23 10.90 16.17
CA ALA A 257 -2.42 9.50 16.53
C ALA A 257 -3.42 8.87 15.55
N MET A 258 -3.27 7.57 15.33
CA MET A 258 -4.21 6.77 14.55
C MET A 258 -4.21 5.33 15.06
N SER A 259 -5.38 4.70 15.08
CA SER A 259 -5.55 3.27 15.32
C SER A 259 -5.75 2.57 13.97
N PHE A 260 -4.75 1.80 13.54
CA PHE A 260 -4.65 1.28 12.18
C PHE A 260 -4.12 -0.14 12.15
N ALA A 261 -4.57 -0.90 11.16
CA ALA A 261 -3.99 -2.19 10.84
C ALA A 261 -4.06 -2.46 9.33
N VAL A 262 -3.07 -3.17 8.83
CA VAL A 262 -3.02 -3.67 7.47
C VAL A 262 -2.60 -5.15 7.51
N LYS A 263 -3.18 -5.96 6.62
CA LYS A 263 -2.85 -7.39 6.52
C LYS A 263 -2.98 -7.88 5.08
N VAL A 264 -1.96 -8.61 4.62
CA VAL A 264 -2.03 -9.37 3.37
C VAL A 264 -3.01 -10.53 3.55
N LEU A 265 -4.01 -10.60 2.68
CA LEU A 265 -5.01 -11.68 2.68
C LEU A 265 -4.55 -12.87 1.84
N ASP A 266 -3.96 -12.59 0.68
CA ASP A 266 -3.35 -13.60 -0.18
C ASP A 266 -2.00 -13.11 -0.75
N PRO A 267 -0.86 -13.62 -0.26
CA PRO A 267 0.45 -13.23 -0.75
C PRO A 267 0.66 -13.58 -2.24
N ASN A 268 -0.05 -14.59 -2.77
CA ASN A 268 0.05 -14.97 -4.18
C ASN A 268 -0.64 -13.99 -5.13
N TRP A 269 -1.51 -13.12 -4.60
CA TRP A 269 -2.21 -12.09 -5.37
C TRP A 269 -1.49 -10.74 -5.34
N ILE A 270 -0.32 -10.70 -4.73
CA ILE A 270 0.58 -9.54 -4.69
C ILE A 270 1.93 -9.97 -5.24
N ILE A 271 2.39 -9.29 -6.30
CA ILE A 271 3.73 -9.49 -6.85
C ILE A 271 4.58 -8.27 -6.48
N VAL A 272 5.67 -8.53 -5.79
CA VAL A 272 6.68 -7.53 -5.42
C VAL A 272 7.80 -7.59 -6.44
N CYS A 273 7.81 -6.65 -7.37
CA CYS A 273 8.84 -6.54 -8.39
C CYS A 273 10.03 -5.77 -7.82
N LYS A 274 11.16 -6.46 -7.61
CA LYS A 274 12.42 -5.88 -7.14
C LYS A 274 13.31 -5.55 -8.33
N HIS A 275 13.71 -4.28 -8.45
CA HIS A 275 14.48 -3.74 -9.59
C HIS A 275 15.49 -2.69 -9.12
N ALA A 276 16.48 -2.39 -9.97
CA ALA A 276 17.47 -1.34 -9.75
C ALA A 276 16.98 0.04 -10.22
#